data_f6362be4e6dee362aecceb23575e9d4a
#
_entry.id   f6362be4e6dee362aecceb23575e9d4a
#
_cell.length_a   1.000
_cell.length_b   1.000
_cell.length_c   1.000
_cell.angle_alpha   90.00
_cell.angle_beta   90.00
_cell.angle_gamma   90.00
#
_symmetry.space_group_name_H-M   'P 1'
#
loop_
_entity.id
_entity.type
_entity.pdbx_description
1 polymer ?
#
loop_
_entity_poly.entity_id
_entity_poly.type
_entity_poly.pdbx_seq_one_letter_code
_entity_poly.pdbx_strand_id
1 'polypeptide(L)'
;MRGGGTVIIPEGTFLTGSILLKSKVNLFLESNAVVKGINNLEKYRSISDLNQDEAYYKVKPRNWNKALLLGDQVEDVSITGEGVIDGAHIQDKKGEEGMRGPHILFLSRSKGIKISGVKLRRASNYAFMSYDIERASFDNLLVEEGWDGIHIRGGKDIRIRNCRFNTGDDAVAGGLWKNVVIENCYMNSSCNGIRLIMPATGLKIVDCEFRGPGKYPHRTSGEQKRRNMLSGILLQPGAWFPAFGEVKDILISSCSFDQLDNPFLVTLNEGNRGERICLEHIRGTRLMKAAASVESWGDSSLKDVRLSDVSLSYVGNKGQEIVGRTPSKPLTDYRALPCWGLYLHNLDRVILRNVRLVCERGKVSPASCFDNVGSVEIYNVSF
;
A
#
# COMPACT_ATOMS: atom_id res chain seq x y z
N MET A 1 5.94 31.47 19.71
CA MET A 1 6.54 32.03 18.47
C MET A 1 5.52 31.91 17.35
N ARG A 2 5.11 33.03 16.74
CA ARG A 2 4.15 33.07 15.63
C ARG A 2 4.86 33.06 14.26
N GLY A 3 5.89 32.28 14.08
CA GLY A 3 6.61 32.18 12.81
C GLY A 3 6.94 30.73 12.48
N GLY A 4 6.87 30.38 11.22
CA GLY A 4 7.49 29.19 10.67
C GLY A 4 8.93 29.51 10.25
N GLY A 5 9.58 28.56 9.60
CA GLY A 5 10.93 28.73 9.07
C GLY A 5 11.49 27.47 8.47
N THR A 6 12.67 27.58 7.90
CA THR A 6 13.40 26.44 7.36
C THR A 6 14.56 26.10 8.28
N VAL A 7 14.62 24.83 8.69
CA VAL A 7 15.78 24.23 9.33
C VAL A 7 16.57 23.52 8.25
N ILE A 8 17.78 23.97 8.00
CA ILE A 8 18.67 23.39 6.98
C ILE A 8 19.56 22.35 7.65
N ILE A 9 19.57 21.13 7.10
CA ILE A 9 20.53 20.10 7.42
C ILE A 9 21.59 20.12 6.32
N PRO A 10 22.79 20.59 6.60
CA PRO A 10 23.84 20.68 5.60
C PRO A 10 24.41 19.31 5.25
N GLU A 11 25.29 19.25 4.26
CA GLU A 11 26.04 18.05 3.92
C GLU A 11 26.73 17.42 5.14
N GLY A 12 26.62 16.11 5.28
CA GLY A 12 27.21 15.35 6.39
C GLY A 12 26.24 14.35 7.00
N THR A 13 26.71 13.57 7.97
CA THR A 13 25.91 12.56 8.66
C THR A 13 25.65 12.98 10.10
N PHE A 14 24.36 13.11 10.45
CA PHE A 14 23.91 13.54 11.76
C PHE A 14 23.18 12.39 12.45
N LEU A 15 23.77 11.88 13.54
CA LEU A 15 23.16 10.84 14.36
C LEU A 15 22.20 11.46 15.36
N THR A 16 20.95 10.95 15.41
CA THR A 16 19.95 11.50 16.32
C THR A 16 18.95 10.44 16.78
N GLY A 17 18.31 10.69 17.90
CA GLY A 17 17.05 10.06 18.30
C GLY A 17 15.86 10.80 17.68
N SER A 18 14.73 10.85 18.39
CA SER A 18 13.55 11.51 17.84
C SER A 18 13.70 13.02 17.69
N ILE A 19 13.39 13.52 16.50
CA ILE A 19 13.21 14.94 16.20
C ILE A 19 11.71 15.22 16.22
N LEU A 20 11.28 16.20 17.03
CA LEU A 20 9.88 16.62 17.10
C LEU A 20 9.61 17.70 16.09
N LEU A 21 8.76 17.39 15.12
CA LEU A 21 8.30 18.35 14.11
C LEU A 21 7.37 19.40 14.74
N LYS A 22 7.43 20.61 14.22
CA LYS A 22 6.59 21.73 14.64
C LYS A 22 5.86 22.33 13.45
N SER A 23 4.66 22.86 13.69
CA SER A 23 3.87 23.51 12.66
C SER A 23 4.64 24.64 11.96
N LYS A 24 4.40 24.79 10.66
CA LYS A 24 4.99 25.82 9.81
C LYS A 24 6.51 25.76 9.68
N VAL A 25 7.08 24.57 9.84
CA VAL A 25 8.53 24.34 9.70
C VAL A 25 8.80 23.47 8.48
N ASN A 26 9.75 23.90 7.68
CA ASN A 26 10.36 23.06 6.64
C ASN A 26 11.70 22.52 7.16
N LEU A 27 11.84 21.19 7.17
CA LEU A 27 13.13 20.53 7.33
C LEU A 27 13.73 20.31 5.94
N PHE A 28 14.74 21.08 5.60
CA PHE A 28 15.41 21.01 4.30
C PHE A 28 16.73 20.24 4.44
N LEU A 29 16.86 19.14 3.68
CA LEU A 29 18.08 18.34 3.64
C LEU A 29 18.84 18.66 2.36
N GLU A 30 20.06 19.23 2.51
CA GLU A 30 20.95 19.43 1.36
C GLU A 30 21.36 18.11 0.71
N SER A 31 21.86 18.15 -0.52
CA SER A 31 22.47 16.99 -1.17
C SER A 31 23.59 16.44 -0.27
N ASN A 32 23.69 15.10 -0.15
CA ASN A 32 24.61 14.42 0.75
C ASN A 32 24.36 14.63 2.26
N ALA A 33 23.31 15.34 2.68
CA ALA A 33 22.88 15.35 4.07
C ALA A 33 22.25 14.01 4.46
N VAL A 34 22.63 13.45 5.60
CA VAL A 34 22.09 12.20 6.14
C VAL A 34 21.65 12.40 7.58
N VAL A 35 20.35 12.36 7.83
CA VAL A 35 19.79 12.25 9.19
C VAL A 35 19.65 10.78 9.50
N LYS A 36 20.43 10.26 10.45
CA LYS A 36 20.52 8.84 10.75
C LYS A 36 20.10 8.52 12.19
N GLY A 37 19.27 7.49 12.33
CA GLY A 37 18.85 7.00 13.63
C GLY A 37 20.03 6.46 14.46
N ILE A 38 20.06 6.78 15.74
CA ILE A 38 21.05 6.26 16.69
C ILE A 38 20.58 4.90 17.23
N ASN A 39 21.48 3.93 17.37
CA ASN A 39 21.15 2.60 17.90
C ASN A 39 21.00 2.63 19.44
N ASN A 40 20.04 3.40 19.91
CA ASN A 40 19.62 3.45 21.30
C ASN A 40 18.12 3.76 21.38
N LEU A 41 17.31 2.74 21.70
CA LEU A 41 15.83 2.82 21.72
C LEU A 41 15.28 3.82 22.74
N GLU A 42 16.03 4.18 23.80
CA GLU A 42 15.62 5.17 24.80
C GLU A 42 15.62 6.60 24.24
N LYS A 43 16.35 6.83 23.15
CA LYS A 43 16.38 8.13 22.46
C LYS A 43 15.18 8.34 21.52
N TYR A 44 14.31 7.34 21.38
CA TYR A 44 13.11 7.43 20.53
C TYR A 44 11.86 7.65 21.37
N ARG A 45 11.15 8.70 21.04
CA ARG A 45 9.86 9.03 21.61
C ARG A 45 8.72 8.36 20.84
N SER A 46 7.66 8.05 21.55
CA SER A 46 6.40 7.58 21.00
C SER A 46 5.47 8.76 20.72
N ILE A 47 4.56 8.60 19.76
CA ILE A 47 3.48 9.58 19.54
C ILE A 47 2.61 9.74 20.80
N SER A 48 2.43 8.70 21.60
CA SER A 48 1.71 8.75 22.87
C SER A 48 2.42 9.58 23.96
N ASP A 49 3.71 9.89 23.78
CA ASP A 49 4.41 10.82 24.68
C ASP A 49 4.06 12.28 24.38
N LEU A 50 3.51 12.56 23.20
CA LEU A 50 3.04 13.89 22.80
C LEU A 50 1.58 14.11 23.12
N ASN A 51 0.81 13.03 23.22
CA ASN A 51 -0.61 13.06 23.46
C ASN A 51 -1.04 11.87 24.32
N GLN A 52 -1.71 12.17 25.45
CA GLN A 52 -2.16 11.19 26.42
C GLN A 52 -3.56 10.63 26.11
N ASP A 53 -4.13 10.90 24.94
CA ASP A 53 -5.39 10.30 24.52
C ASP A 53 -5.19 8.81 24.21
N GLU A 54 -5.18 8.01 25.27
CA GLU A 54 -4.98 6.57 25.18
C GLU A 54 -6.04 5.86 24.33
N ALA A 55 -7.24 6.43 24.21
CA ALA A 55 -8.32 5.83 23.41
C ALA A 55 -7.96 5.80 21.94
N TYR A 56 -7.24 6.78 21.44
CA TYR A 56 -6.85 6.91 20.03
C TYR A 56 -5.72 5.95 19.64
N TYR A 57 -4.80 5.63 20.56
CA TYR A 57 -3.62 4.80 20.28
C TYR A 57 -3.73 3.36 20.81
N LYS A 58 -4.86 2.97 21.37
CA LYS A 58 -5.08 1.63 22.00
C LYS A 58 -4.86 0.43 21.08
N VAL A 59 -4.81 0.64 19.76
CA VAL A 59 -4.71 -0.45 18.80
C VAL A 59 -3.30 -1.07 18.75
N LYS A 60 -2.27 -0.36 19.20
CA LYS A 60 -0.88 -0.83 19.14
C LYS A 60 -0.09 -0.46 20.41
N PRO A 61 0.87 -1.32 20.84
CA PRO A 61 1.73 -1.02 21.99
C PRO A 61 2.51 0.29 21.82
N ARG A 62 2.80 0.97 22.93
CA ARG A 62 3.56 2.24 22.96
C ARG A 62 4.87 2.16 22.15
N ASN A 63 5.61 1.06 22.25
CA ASN A 63 6.87 0.89 21.52
C ASN A 63 6.69 0.90 20.01
N TRP A 64 5.55 0.43 19.50
CA TRP A 64 5.25 0.43 18.07
C TRP A 64 5.11 1.86 17.50
N ASN A 65 4.69 2.82 18.31
CA ASN A 65 4.45 4.21 17.90
C ASN A 65 5.69 5.12 17.98
N LYS A 66 6.88 4.57 18.15
CA LYS A 66 8.14 5.33 18.16
C LYS A 66 8.58 5.70 16.75
N ALA A 67 9.20 6.90 16.59
CA ALA A 67 9.73 7.33 15.30
C ALA A 67 10.98 8.21 15.42
N LEU A 68 11.75 8.28 14.34
CA LEU A 68 12.88 9.20 14.22
C LEU A 68 12.38 10.66 14.00
N LEU A 69 11.42 10.88 13.12
CA LEU A 69 10.73 12.16 12.97
C LEU A 69 9.30 12.00 13.45
N LEU A 70 8.85 12.84 14.35
CA LEU A 70 7.59 12.66 15.07
C LEU A 70 6.80 13.96 15.12
N GLY A 71 5.52 13.93 14.74
CA GLY A 71 4.61 15.07 14.83
C GLY A 71 3.20 14.66 15.21
N ASP A 72 2.59 15.39 16.14
CA ASP A 72 1.19 15.27 16.50
C ASP A 72 0.52 16.63 16.42
N GLN A 73 -0.65 16.70 15.77
CA GLN A 73 -1.41 17.94 15.57
C GLN A 73 -0.58 19.07 14.93
N VAL A 74 0.32 18.72 14.03
CA VAL A 74 1.14 19.70 13.32
C VAL A 74 0.47 20.15 12.01
N GLU A 75 0.65 21.41 11.67
CA GLU A 75 0.10 22.03 10.47
C GLU A 75 1.20 22.64 9.61
N ASP A 76 1.05 22.52 8.28
CA ASP A 76 1.94 23.12 7.28
C ASP A 76 3.42 22.75 7.51
N VAL A 77 3.67 21.45 7.62
CA VAL A 77 5.01 20.88 7.79
C VAL A 77 5.54 20.37 6.48
N SER A 78 6.81 20.70 6.20
CA SER A 78 7.49 20.20 5.01
C SER A 78 8.79 19.48 5.39
N ILE A 79 9.11 18.44 4.61
CA ILE A 79 10.42 17.78 4.60
C ILE A 79 10.86 17.75 3.15
N THR A 80 11.89 18.51 2.80
CA THR A 80 12.26 18.73 1.40
C THR A 80 13.77 18.64 1.20
N GLY A 81 14.21 18.59 -0.05
CA GLY A 81 15.61 18.52 -0.43
C GLY A 81 15.98 17.20 -1.07
N GLU A 82 17.27 16.89 -1.17
CA GLU A 82 17.79 15.70 -1.86
C GLU A 82 18.54 14.74 -0.90
N GLY A 83 18.54 15.06 0.38
CA GLY A 83 19.24 14.27 1.39
C GLY A 83 18.51 12.98 1.78
N VAL A 84 19.07 12.30 2.76
CA VAL A 84 18.65 10.96 3.19
C VAL A 84 18.19 10.98 4.64
N ILE A 85 17.05 10.35 4.91
CA ILE A 85 16.61 10.01 6.26
C ILE A 85 16.73 8.50 6.41
N ASP A 86 17.59 8.07 7.32
CA ASP A 86 18.05 6.69 7.46
C ASP A 86 17.61 6.11 8.82
N GLY A 87 16.68 5.17 8.80
CA GLY A 87 16.18 4.49 10.00
C GLY A 87 17.20 3.52 10.65
N ALA A 88 18.33 3.26 9.97
CA ALA A 88 19.45 2.46 10.45
C ALA A 88 19.15 1.01 10.85
N HIS A 89 17.95 0.47 10.51
CA HIS A 89 17.51 -0.89 10.88
C HIS A 89 17.62 -1.22 12.38
N ILE A 90 17.29 -0.26 13.22
CA ILE A 90 17.35 -0.46 14.68
C ILE A 90 16.28 -1.46 15.09
N GLN A 91 16.69 -2.54 15.73
CA GLN A 91 15.78 -3.58 16.18
C GLN A 91 15.27 -3.31 17.59
N ASP A 92 14.01 -3.62 17.83
CA ASP A 92 13.41 -3.67 19.16
C ASP A 92 12.88 -5.09 19.43
N LYS A 93 13.54 -5.82 20.34
CA LYS A 93 13.10 -7.18 20.74
C LYS A 93 11.74 -7.22 21.42
N LYS A 94 11.24 -6.06 21.91
CA LYS A 94 9.91 -5.90 22.47
C LYS A 94 8.92 -5.30 21.45
N GLY A 95 9.38 -5.01 20.25
CA GLY A 95 8.54 -4.53 19.15
C GLY A 95 7.71 -5.63 18.52
N GLU A 96 6.86 -5.26 17.57
CA GLU A 96 6.07 -6.20 16.79
C GLU A 96 6.99 -7.24 16.13
N GLU A 97 6.55 -8.50 16.09
CA GLU A 97 7.32 -9.64 15.58
C GLU A 97 8.68 -9.85 16.29
N GLY A 98 8.87 -9.26 17.47
CA GLY A 98 10.11 -9.35 18.23
C GLY A 98 11.31 -8.64 17.58
N MET A 99 11.06 -7.73 16.64
CA MET A 99 12.15 -7.07 15.90
C MET A 99 11.83 -5.65 15.40
N ARG A 100 10.58 -5.23 15.24
CA ARG A 100 10.25 -3.93 14.64
C ARG A 100 10.60 -2.78 15.58
N GLY A 101 11.53 -1.95 15.18
CA GLY A 101 11.96 -0.76 15.90
C GLY A 101 11.16 0.50 15.51
N PRO A 102 11.77 1.71 15.59
CA PRO A 102 11.09 2.96 15.27
C PRO A 102 10.77 3.12 13.79
N HIS A 103 9.66 3.77 13.48
CA HIS A 103 9.39 4.31 12.14
C HIS A 103 10.41 5.38 11.76
N ILE A 104 10.58 5.67 10.47
CA ILE A 104 11.35 6.86 10.08
C ILE A 104 10.52 8.11 10.40
N LEU A 105 9.28 8.17 9.92
CA LEU A 105 8.40 9.32 10.12
C LEU A 105 7.04 8.86 10.63
N PHE A 106 6.55 9.50 11.67
CA PHE A 106 5.22 9.26 12.21
C PHE A 106 4.48 10.58 12.43
N LEU A 107 3.33 10.72 11.80
CA LEU A 107 2.44 11.88 11.97
C LEU A 107 1.06 11.44 12.47
N SER A 108 0.47 12.24 13.33
CA SER A 108 -0.88 12.01 13.84
C SER A 108 -1.69 13.30 13.78
N ARG A 109 -2.97 13.22 13.39
CA ARG A 109 -3.94 14.33 13.39
C ARG A 109 -3.39 15.62 12.80
N SER A 110 -2.66 15.50 11.71
CA SER A 110 -1.87 16.59 11.12
C SER A 110 -2.36 16.95 9.72
N LYS A 111 -2.15 18.18 9.30
CA LYS A 111 -2.62 18.66 8.00
C LYS A 111 -1.62 19.59 7.30
N GLY A 112 -1.74 19.69 5.97
CA GLY A 112 -0.83 20.52 5.18
C GLY A 112 0.59 19.94 5.15
N ILE A 113 0.73 18.64 4.85
CA ILE A 113 2.01 17.93 4.89
C ILE A 113 2.62 17.88 3.49
N LYS A 114 3.89 18.22 3.36
CA LYS A 114 4.66 18.10 2.11
C LYS A 114 5.97 17.35 2.36
N ILE A 115 6.14 16.21 1.71
CA ILE A 115 7.41 15.46 1.72
C ILE A 115 7.86 15.33 0.27
N SER A 116 9.03 15.87 -0.06
CA SER A 116 9.46 15.95 -1.46
C SER A 116 10.97 15.83 -1.64
N GLY A 117 11.39 15.00 -2.60
CA GLY A 117 12.77 14.88 -3.08
C GLY A 117 13.68 14.02 -2.21
N VAL A 118 13.34 13.79 -0.97
CA VAL A 118 14.18 13.08 0.00
C VAL A 118 14.13 11.56 -0.21
N LYS A 119 15.21 10.90 0.23
CA LYS A 119 15.31 9.44 0.29
C LYS A 119 15.04 8.95 1.71
N LEU A 120 14.10 8.02 1.86
CA LEU A 120 13.81 7.29 3.10
C LEU A 120 14.38 5.87 2.98
N ARG A 121 15.31 5.49 3.85
CA ARG A 121 15.92 4.16 3.74
C ARG A 121 16.08 3.46 5.06
N ARG A 122 16.16 2.13 5.01
CA ARG A 122 16.46 1.25 6.15
C ARG A 122 15.55 1.52 7.35
N ALA A 123 14.27 1.70 7.09
CA ALA A 123 13.28 1.85 8.14
C ALA A 123 13.28 0.63 9.08
N SER A 124 13.26 0.88 10.38
CA SER A 124 13.20 -0.17 11.39
C SER A 124 11.79 -0.70 11.60
N ASN A 125 10.80 0.03 11.14
CA ASN A 125 9.41 -0.32 10.95
C ASN A 125 8.96 0.27 9.60
N TYR A 126 7.88 1.04 9.51
CA TYR A 126 7.46 1.70 8.28
C TYR A 126 8.31 2.95 7.99
N ALA A 127 8.52 3.28 6.73
CA ALA A 127 9.22 4.51 6.38
C ALA A 127 8.36 5.74 6.72
N PHE A 128 7.08 5.69 6.39
CA PHE A 128 6.09 6.68 6.82
C PHE A 128 4.89 5.99 7.44
N MET A 129 4.48 6.44 8.61
CA MET A 129 3.26 6.03 9.30
C MET A 129 2.42 7.24 9.66
N SER A 130 1.10 7.15 9.52
CA SER A 130 0.23 8.20 10.03
C SER A 130 -1.14 7.71 10.48
N TYR A 131 -1.70 8.48 11.41
CA TYR A 131 -3.11 8.48 11.77
C TYR A 131 -3.71 9.84 11.44
N ASP A 132 -4.86 9.84 10.73
CA ASP A 132 -5.69 11.03 10.44
C ASP A 132 -4.90 12.23 9.93
N ILE A 133 -4.45 12.14 8.69
CA ILE A 133 -3.80 13.27 8.02
C ILE A 133 -4.69 13.86 6.92
N GLU A 134 -4.59 15.16 6.72
CA GLU A 134 -5.35 15.88 5.71
C GLU A 134 -4.44 16.78 4.87
N ARG A 135 -4.72 16.90 3.58
CA ARG A 135 -3.94 17.70 2.62
C ARG A 135 -2.44 17.36 2.67
N ALA A 136 -2.12 16.13 2.35
CA ALA A 136 -0.73 15.68 2.32
C ALA A 136 -0.26 15.37 0.89
N SER A 137 1.00 15.71 0.61
CA SER A 137 1.64 15.38 -0.65
C SER A 137 3.00 14.72 -0.44
N PHE A 138 3.19 13.61 -1.15
CA PHE A 138 4.43 12.85 -1.24
C PHE A 138 4.88 12.90 -2.71
N ASP A 139 6.00 13.53 -2.99
CA ASP A 139 6.44 13.77 -4.36
C ASP A 139 7.93 13.47 -4.54
N ASN A 140 8.26 12.75 -5.59
CA ASN A 140 9.65 12.43 -5.95
C ASN A 140 10.45 11.80 -4.79
N LEU A 141 9.84 10.81 -4.10
CA LEU A 141 10.48 10.10 -3.02
C LEU A 141 11.16 8.82 -3.54
N LEU A 142 12.30 8.48 -2.94
CA LEU A 142 12.89 7.16 -3.05
C LEU A 142 12.79 6.47 -1.68
N VAL A 143 11.99 5.41 -1.60
CA VAL A 143 11.84 4.61 -0.38
C VAL A 143 12.52 3.27 -0.57
N GLU A 144 13.49 2.94 0.28
CA GLU A 144 14.27 1.70 0.16
C GLU A 144 14.37 0.93 1.46
N GLU A 145 14.17 -0.38 1.39
CA GLU A 145 14.24 -1.34 2.50
C GLU A 145 13.15 -1.13 3.57
N GLY A 146 13.26 -1.82 4.67
CA GLY A 146 12.32 -1.76 5.78
C GLY A 146 11.09 -2.65 5.56
N TRP A 147 10.00 -2.23 6.11
CA TRP A 147 8.65 -2.81 5.95
C TRP A 147 7.85 -1.97 4.96
N ASP A 148 6.68 -1.45 5.37
CA ASP A 148 5.88 -0.60 4.48
C ASP A 148 6.61 0.69 4.12
N GLY A 149 6.37 1.16 2.91
CA GLY A 149 6.83 2.46 2.45
C GLY A 149 6.01 3.59 3.05
N ILE A 150 4.78 3.74 2.61
CA ILE A 150 3.83 4.75 3.14
C ILE A 150 2.60 4.03 3.68
N HIS A 151 2.34 4.16 4.98
CA HIS A 151 1.17 3.59 5.64
C HIS A 151 0.30 4.70 6.26
N ILE A 152 -0.92 4.87 5.74
CA ILE A 152 -1.84 5.94 6.16
C ILE A 152 -3.13 5.32 6.68
N ARG A 153 -3.42 5.49 7.97
CA ARG A 153 -4.70 5.14 8.61
C ARG A 153 -5.51 6.41 8.86
N GLY A 154 -6.55 6.62 8.04
CA GLY A 154 -7.25 7.89 8.01
C GLY A 154 -6.50 8.95 7.20
N GLY A 155 -6.99 9.20 5.98
CA GLY A 155 -6.37 10.17 5.08
C GLY A 155 -7.40 10.87 4.19
N LYS A 156 -7.30 12.19 4.09
CA LYS A 156 -8.16 12.98 3.22
C LYS A 156 -7.34 13.94 2.37
N ASP A 157 -7.68 14.01 1.08
CA ASP A 157 -7.02 14.89 0.11
C ASP A 157 -5.49 14.63 0.05
N ILE A 158 -5.12 13.38 -0.24
CA ILE A 158 -3.74 12.89 -0.27
C ILE A 158 -3.28 12.70 -1.72
N ARG A 159 -2.05 13.10 -2.01
CA ARG A 159 -1.39 12.82 -3.29
C ARG A 159 -0.02 12.18 -3.09
N ILE A 160 0.18 11.03 -3.72
CA ILE A 160 1.47 10.31 -3.79
C ILE A 160 1.84 10.23 -5.27
N ARG A 161 2.94 10.88 -5.68
CA ARG A 161 3.30 10.91 -7.09
C ARG A 161 4.81 10.89 -7.32
N ASN A 162 5.20 10.43 -8.50
CA ASN A 162 6.60 10.38 -8.95
C ASN A 162 7.50 9.63 -7.95
N CYS A 163 6.95 8.73 -7.15
CA CYS A 163 7.69 8.04 -6.10
C CYS A 163 8.19 6.68 -6.58
N ARG A 164 9.33 6.28 -6.05
CA ARG A 164 9.90 4.96 -6.28
C ARG A 164 10.02 4.20 -4.96
N PHE A 165 9.35 3.06 -4.90
CA PHE A 165 9.33 2.17 -3.74
C PHE A 165 10.12 0.90 -4.06
N ASN A 166 11.06 0.54 -3.18
CA ASN A 166 11.73 -0.74 -3.13
C ASN A 166 11.64 -1.25 -1.69
N THR A 167 10.50 -1.83 -1.31
CA THR A 167 10.19 -2.13 0.10
C THR A 167 10.27 -3.63 0.40
N GLY A 168 10.46 -3.96 1.66
CA GLY A 168 10.42 -5.34 2.13
C GLY A 168 9.00 -5.84 2.40
N ASP A 169 8.06 -4.93 2.68
CA ASP A 169 6.64 -5.18 2.88
C ASP A 169 5.84 -4.30 1.90
N ASP A 170 4.62 -3.90 2.16
CA ASP A 170 3.77 -3.15 1.24
C ASP A 170 4.39 -1.80 0.82
N ALA A 171 4.30 -1.43 -0.46
CA ALA A 171 4.83 -0.12 -0.88
C ALA A 171 3.96 1.02 -0.37
N VAL A 172 2.63 0.92 -0.52
CA VAL A 172 1.66 1.86 0.05
C VAL A 172 0.53 1.07 0.69
N ALA A 173 0.22 1.36 1.94
CA ALA A 173 -0.81 0.65 2.70
C ALA A 173 -1.68 1.57 3.56
N GLY A 174 -2.79 1.03 4.08
CA GLY A 174 -3.65 1.71 5.04
C GLY A 174 -5.13 1.63 4.73
N GLY A 175 -5.80 2.77 4.78
CA GLY A 175 -7.23 2.92 4.49
C GLY A 175 -7.91 3.98 5.33
N LEU A 176 -9.26 4.00 5.33
CA LEU A 176 -10.09 5.15 5.72
C LEU A 176 -9.70 6.38 4.89
N TRP A 177 -9.62 6.17 3.58
CA TRP A 177 -9.16 7.20 2.65
C TRP A 177 -10.32 7.90 1.97
N LYS A 178 -10.13 9.22 1.79
CA LYS A 178 -11.06 10.05 1.02
C LYS A 178 -10.28 10.98 0.09
N ASN A 179 -10.58 10.94 -1.21
CA ASN A 179 -9.86 11.70 -2.24
C ASN A 179 -8.34 11.45 -2.21
N VAL A 180 -7.92 10.22 -2.47
CA VAL A 180 -6.51 9.84 -2.53
C VAL A 180 -6.11 9.56 -3.97
N VAL A 181 -5.01 10.17 -4.40
CA VAL A 181 -4.44 9.96 -5.74
C VAL A 181 -3.03 9.39 -5.60
N ILE A 182 -2.79 8.26 -6.23
CA ILE A 182 -1.47 7.63 -6.36
C ILE A 182 -1.15 7.60 -7.85
N GLU A 183 -0.17 8.38 -8.29
CA GLU A 183 0.10 8.59 -9.72
C GLU A 183 1.58 8.53 -10.06
N ASN A 184 1.90 7.97 -11.23
CA ASN A 184 3.25 7.89 -11.77
C ASN A 184 4.26 7.33 -10.76
N CYS A 185 3.93 6.20 -10.11
CA CYS A 185 4.76 5.58 -9.10
C CYS A 185 5.28 4.22 -9.59
N TYR A 186 6.53 3.92 -9.24
CA TYR A 186 7.13 2.61 -9.42
C TYR A 186 7.11 1.85 -8.08
N MET A 187 6.51 0.67 -8.08
CA MET A 187 6.34 -0.15 -6.89
C MET A 187 7.02 -1.52 -7.07
N ASN A 188 8.09 -1.71 -6.32
CA ASN A 188 8.79 -2.98 -6.20
C ASN A 188 8.80 -3.39 -4.73
N SER A 189 8.06 -4.41 -4.41
CA SER A 189 7.85 -4.86 -3.03
C SER A 189 8.03 -6.36 -2.94
N SER A 190 8.39 -6.85 -1.76
CA SER A 190 8.40 -8.28 -1.44
C SER A 190 7.11 -8.73 -0.72
N CYS A 191 6.09 -7.90 -0.76
CA CYS A 191 4.72 -8.21 -0.32
C CYS A 191 3.73 -7.67 -1.35
N ASN A 192 3.12 -6.52 -1.13
CA ASN A 192 2.16 -5.97 -2.08
C ASN A 192 2.57 -4.58 -2.57
N GLY A 193 2.09 -4.17 -3.72
CA GLY A 193 2.25 -2.81 -4.20
C GLY A 193 1.39 -1.84 -3.39
N ILE A 194 0.08 -1.95 -3.51
CA ILE A 194 -0.87 -1.16 -2.72
C ILE A 194 -1.77 -2.10 -1.94
N ARG A 195 -1.89 -1.88 -0.63
CA ARG A 195 -2.76 -2.66 0.25
C ARG A 195 -3.71 -1.78 1.03
N LEU A 196 -4.99 -1.88 0.73
CA LEU A 196 -6.06 -1.19 1.46
C LEU A 196 -6.76 -2.18 2.39
N ILE A 197 -6.69 -1.97 3.70
CA ILE A 197 -7.29 -2.86 4.73
C ILE A 197 -8.52 -2.26 5.40
N MET A 198 -8.86 -1.03 5.06
CA MET A 198 -10.04 -0.30 5.51
C MET A 198 -10.71 0.39 4.32
N PRO A 199 -11.98 0.82 4.43
CA PRO A 199 -12.72 1.46 3.34
C PRO A 199 -12.02 2.68 2.73
N ALA A 200 -12.38 3.01 1.47
CA ALA A 200 -11.91 4.21 0.78
C ALA A 200 -12.94 4.73 -0.22
N THR A 201 -13.01 6.05 -0.34
CA THR A 201 -13.85 6.72 -1.33
C THR A 201 -13.03 7.72 -2.16
N GLY A 202 -13.21 7.72 -3.47
CA GLY A 202 -12.46 8.61 -4.36
C GLY A 202 -10.97 8.27 -4.47
N LEU A 203 -10.63 6.97 -4.53
CA LEU A 203 -9.25 6.52 -4.73
C LEU A 203 -8.94 6.43 -6.23
N LYS A 204 -7.86 7.06 -6.65
CA LYS A 204 -7.33 6.96 -8.01
C LYS A 204 -5.90 6.42 -7.96
N ILE A 205 -5.66 5.33 -8.70
CA ILE A 205 -4.33 4.74 -8.92
C ILE A 205 -4.07 4.81 -10.41
N VAL A 206 -3.17 5.70 -10.84
CA VAL A 206 -3.01 6.04 -12.25
C VAL A 206 -1.54 6.02 -12.66
N ASP A 207 -1.25 5.53 -13.86
CA ASP A 207 0.11 5.50 -14.44
C ASP A 207 1.15 4.86 -13.52
N CYS A 208 0.79 3.79 -12.81
CA CYS A 208 1.68 3.11 -11.88
C CYS A 208 2.25 1.81 -12.46
N GLU A 209 3.52 1.55 -12.17
CA GLU A 209 4.22 0.32 -12.53
C GLU A 209 4.45 -0.55 -11.28
N PHE A 210 3.96 -1.80 -11.33
CA PHE A 210 4.16 -2.80 -10.28
C PHE A 210 5.06 -3.91 -10.82
N ARG A 211 6.20 -4.12 -10.19
CA ARG A 211 7.20 -5.05 -10.70
C ARG A 211 7.83 -5.91 -9.61
N GLY A 212 7.67 -7.22 -9.73
CA GLY A 212 8.40 -8.21 -8.95
C GLY A 212 9.65 -8.74 -9.68
N PRO A 213 10.46 -9.56 -9.02
CA PRO A 213 10.48 -9.77 -7.59
C PRO A 213 11.00 -8.55 -6.84
N GLY A 214 10.75 -8.49 -5.52
CA GLY A 214 11.24 -7.39 -4.68
C GLY A 214 12.76 -7.30 -4.62
N LYS A 215 13.27 -6.10 -4.69
CA LYS A 215 14.72 -5.81 -4.54
C LYS A 215 15.23 -6.20 -3.15
N TYR A 216 14.46 -5.93 -2.12
CA TYR A 216 14.76 -6.24 -0.74
C TYR A 216 13.84 -7.35 -0.23
N PRO A 217 14.34 -8.30 0.58
CA PRO A 217 13.50 -9.40 1.06
C PRO A 217 12.47 -8.92 2.07
N HIS A 218 11.36 -9.63 2.16
CA HIS A 218 10.41 -9.50 3.25
C HIS A 218 11.09 -9.80 4.59
N ARG A 219 10.92 -8.95 5.57
CA ARG A 219 11.71 -9.01 6.80
C ARG A 219 11.02 -9.73 7.96
N THR A 220 9.75 -10.03 7.84
CA THR A 220 8.98 -10.76 8.84
C THR A 220 9.50 -12.17 8.96
N SER A 221 9.92 -12.58 10.11
CA SER A 221 10.47 -13.86 10.50
C SER A 221 11.65 -14.39 9.64
N GLY A 222 12.56 -15.12 10.25
CA GLY A 222 13.75 -15.67 9.58
C GLY A 222 13.47 -16.57 8.39
N GLU A 223 12.28 -17.15 8.32
CA GLU A 223 11.87 -18.10 7.29
C GLU A 223 11.21 -17.46 6.08
N GLN A 224 10.61 -16.28 6.25
CA GLN A 224 9.88 -15.60 5.18
C GLN A 224 10.72 -14.62 4.35
N LYS A 225 11.99 -14.84 4.20
CA LYS A 225 12.88 -14.03 3.33
C LYS A 225 12.50 -14.08 1.84
N ARG A 226 11.20 -14.18 1.56
CA ARG A 226 10.67 -14.17 0.20
C ARG A 226 10.95 -12.83 -0.48
N ARG A 227 10.97 -12.85 -1.80
CA ARG A 227 11.09 -11.67 -2.64
C ARG A 227 9.96 -11.57 -3.67
N ASN A 228 9.08 -12.56 -3.74
CA ASN A 228 7.94 -12.50 -4.66
C ASN A 228 6.98 -11.38 -4.23
N MET A 229 6.56 -10.59 -5.18
CA MET A 229 5.49 -9.63 -4.98
C MET A 229 4.16 -10.39 -5.06
N LEU A 230 3.44 -10.42 -3.94
CA LEU A 230 2.22 -11.22 -3.80
C LEU A 230 1.10 -10.68 -4.66
N SER A 231 0.83 -9.39 -4.53
CA SER A 231 -0.18 -8.73 -5.35
C SER A 231 0.26 -7.31 -5.72
N GLY A 232 -0.14 -6.87 -6.89
CA GLY A 232 0.04 -5.47 -7.29
C GLY A 232 -0.86 -4.56 -6.47
N ILE A 233 -2.17 -4.78 -6.53
CA ILE A 233 -3.17 -4.00 -5.80
C ILE A 233 -4.09 -4.94 -5.03
N LEU A 234 -4.20 -4.70 -3.72
CA LEU A 234 -5.08 -5.39 -2.78
C LEU A 234 -6.04 -4.40 -2.13
N LEU A 235 -7.32 -4.44 -2.46
CA LEU A 235 -8.36 -3.67 -1.80
C LEU A 235 -9.21 -4.62 -0.95
N GLN A 236 -8.94 -4.71 0.35
CA GLN A 236 -9.50 -5.72 1.24
C GLN A 236 -10.02 -5.14 2.56
N PRO A 237 -10.99 -4.19 2.54
CA PRO A 237 -11.54 -3.67 3.78
C PRO A 237 -12.15 -4.79 4.63
N GLY A 238 -11.78 -4.85 5.90
CA GLY A 238 -12.26 -5.87 6.84
C GLY A 238 -11.48 -7.19 6.86
N ALA A 239 -10.39 -7.34 6.08
CA ALA A 239 -9.66 -8.60 6.00
C ALA A 239 -8.84 -8.93 7.26
N TRP A 240 -8.28 -7.93 7.92
CA TRP A 240 -7.39 -8.11 9.09
C TRP A 240 -8.08 -7.87 10.42
N PHE A 241 -9.07 -7.01 10.43
CA PHE A 241 -9.91 -6.68 11.56
C PHE A 241 -11.21 -6.09 11.02
N PRO A 242 -12.31 -6.11 11.80
CA PRO A 242 -13.56 -5.53 11.36
C PRO A 242 -13.39 -4.07 10.95
N ALA A 243 -13.71 -3.75 9.70
CA ALA A 243 -13.70 -2.41 9.17
C ALA A 243 -14.89 -2.28 8.21
N PHE A 244 -15.77 -1.33 8.51
CA PHE A 244 -17.06 -1.17 7.85
C PHE A 244 -17.12 0.18 7.13
N GLY A 245 -17.72 0.20 5.94
CA GLY A 245 -17.92 1.44 5.23
C GLY A 245 -18.03 1.29 3.71
N GLU A 246 -17.86 2.42 3.02
CA GLU A 246 -17.99 2.48 1.56
C GLU A 246 -16.64 2.32 0.86
N VAL A 247 -16.62 1.51 -0.20
CA VAL A 247 -15.54 1.43 -1.18
C VAL A 247 -16.12 1.93 -2.50
N LYS A 248 -15.93 3.22 -2.79
CA LYS A 248 -16.68 3.90 -3.81
C LYS A 248 -15.82 4.84 -4.64
N ASP A 249 -16.15 4.97 -5.93
CA ASP A 249 -15.42 5.84 -6.85
C ASP A 249 -13.92 5.46 -6.90
N ILE A 250 -13.66 4.19 -7.16
CA ILE A 250 -12.31 3.65 -7.28
C ILE A 250 -11.94 3.59 -8.75
N LEU A 251 -10.85 4.26 -9.13
CA LEU A 251 -10.28 4.20 -10.47
C LEU A 251 -8.86 3.63 -10.41
N ILE A 252 -8.64 2.54 -11.14
CA ILE A 252 -7.31 1.99 -11.41
C ILE A 252 -7.11 2.09 -12.91
N SER A 253 -6.21 2.96 -13.35
CA SER A 253 -6.04 3.26 -14.78
C SER A 253 -4.59 3.30 -15.20
N SER A 254 -4.31 2.87 -16.44
CA SER A 254 -2.97 2.94 -17.07
C SER A 254 -1.89 2.29 -16.21
N CYS A 255 -2.22 1.17 -15.55
CA CYS A 255 -1.30 0.47 -14.66
C CYS A 255 -0.71 -0.77 -15.32
N SER A 256 0.58 -1.03 -15.07
CA SER A 256 1.28 -2.21 -15.52
C SER A 256 1.74 -3.10 -14.39
N PHE A 257 1.59 -4.41 -14.57
CA PHE A 257 1.93 -5.45 -13.61
C PHE A 257 2.89 -6.45 -14.27
N ASP A 258 4.08 -6.62 -13.72
CA ASP A 258 5.06 -7.52 -14.32
C ASP A 258 5.74 -8.42 -13.26
N GLN A 259 5.68 -9.73 -13.49
CA GLN A 259 6.31 -10.75 -12.64
C GLN A 259 5.77 -10.74 -11.20
N LEU A 260 4.45 -10.73 -11.06
CA LEU A 260 3.73 -10.79 -9.78
C LEU A 260 3.01 -12.14 -9.63
N ASP A 261 2.70 -12.49 -8.40
CA ASP A 261 1.85 -13.66 -8.13
C ASP A 261 0.39 -13.41 -8.51
N ASN A 262 -0.13 -12.20 -8.24
CA ASN A 262 -1.49 -11.76 -8.57
C ASN A 262 -1.49 -10.27 -8.98
N PRO A 263 -2.17 -9.84 -10.06
CA PRO A 263 -2.16 -8.45 -10.49
C PRO A 263 -3.01 -7.53 -9.58
N PHE A 264 -4.25 -7.92 -9.33
CA PHE A 264 -5.13 -7.19 -8.43
C PHE A 264 -6.17 -8.11 -7.79
N LEU A 265 -6.58 -7.74 -6.60
CA LEU A 265 -7.59 -8.40 -5.82
C LEU A 265 -8.41 -7.33 -5.09
N VAL A 266 -9.71 -7.27 -5.41
CA VAL A 266 -10.69 -6.43 -4.74
C VAL A 266 -11.64 -7.36 -3.98
N THR A 267 -11.57 -7.35 -2.65
CA THR A 267 -12.36 -8.25 -1.82
C THR A 267 -13.05 -7.47 -0.71
N LEU A 268 -14.34 -7.25 -0.85
CA LEU A 268 -15.12 -6.62 0.19
C LEU A 268 -15.57 -7.68 1.21
N ASN A 269 -15.10 -7.52 2.43
CA ASN A 269 -15.56 -8.35 3.55
C ASN A 269 -16.86 -7.79 4.14
N GLU A 270 -17.51 -8.59 4.98
CA GLU A 270 -18.79 -8.29 5.62
C GLU A 270 -18.87 -6.85 6.15
N GLY A 271 -20.03 -6.20 5.96
CA GLY A 271 -20.29 -4.82 6.40
C GLY A 271 -19.75 -3.73 5.47
N ASN A 272 -19.14 -4.08 4.33
CA ASN A 272 -18.67 -3.10 3.36
C ASN A 272 -19.60 -3.02 2.14
N ARG A 273 -19.72 -1.83 1.56
CA ARG A 273 -20.52 -1.57 0.36
C ARG A 273 -19.66 -0.96 -0.73
N GLY A 274 -19.63 -1.61 -1.89
CA GLY A 274 -18.86 -1.14 -3.03
C GLY A 274 -19.74 -0.58 -4.14
N GLU A 275 -19.28 0.48 -4.78
CA GLU A 275 -19.96 1.07 -5.92
C GLU A 275 -18.96 1.79 -6.84
N ARG A 276 -19.13 1.65 -8.15
CA ARG A 276 -18.32 2.31 -9.18
C ARG A 276 -16.81 2.02 -9.03
N ILE A 277 -16.46 0.77 -9.26
CA ILE A 277 -15.07 0.32 -9.33
C ILE A 277 -14.70 0.15 -10.80
N CYS A 278 -13.75 0.94 -11.27
CA CYS A 278 -13.31 0.96 -12.65
C CYS A 278 -11.83 0.58 -12.75
N LEU A 279 -11.54 -0.43 -13.57
CA LEU A 279 -10.20 -0.84 -13.96
C LEU A 279 -10.06 -0.66 -15.47
N GLU A 280 -9.19 0.23 -15.92
CA GLU A 280 -9.05 0.54 -17.34
C GLU A 280 -7.60 0.68 -17.78
N HIS A 281 -7.31 0.32 -19.03
CA HIS A 281 -5.97 0.35 -19.60
C HIS A 281 -4.94 -0.42 -18.75
N ILE A 282 -5.29 -1.63 -18.35
CA ILE A 282 -4.50 -2.49 -17.49
C ILE A 282 -3.68 -3.48 -18.31
N ARG A 283 -2.39 -3.58 -18.04
CA ARG A 283 -1.51 -4.57 -18.65
C ARG A 283 -0.80 -5.41 -17.60
N GLY A 284 -1.02 -6.73 -17.62
CA GLY A 284 -0.29 -7.69 -16.80
C GLY A 284 0.55 -8.63 -17.65
N THR A 285 1.81 -8.85 -17.29
CA THR A 285 2.71 -9.78 -17.95
C THR A 285 3.42 -10.66 -16.93
N ARG A 286 3.71 -11.90 -17.30
CA ARG A 286 4.38 -12.88 -16.41
C ARG A 286 3.69 -13.03 -15.05
N LEU A 287 2.36 -13.07 -15.04
CA LEU A 287 1.59 -13.31 -13.81
C LEU A 287 1.72 -14.79 -13.40
N MET A 288 1.94 -15.06 -12.12
CA MET A 288 2.54 -16.32 -11.69
C MET A 288 1.56 -17.33 -11.08
N LYS A 289 0.63 -16.92 -10.19
CA LYS A 289 -0.01 -17.88 -9.30
C LYS A 289 -1.52 -17.80 -9.18
N ALA A 290 -2.13 -16.63 -9.32
CA ALA A 290 -3.57 -16.52 -9.07
C ALA A 290 -4.25 -15.57 -10.05
N ALA A 291 -5.50 -15.89 -10.38
CA ALA A 291 -6.38 -15.02 -11.17
C ALA A 291 -6.53 -13.65 -10.52
N ALA A 292 -6.69 -12.62 -11.35
CA ALA A 292 -7.26 -11.35 -10.88
C ALA A 292 -8.67 -11.60 -10.32
N SER A 293 -9.08 -10.86 -9.28
CA SER A 293 -10.42 -11.06 -8.75
C SER A 293 -11.11 -9.79 -8.26
N VAL A 294 -12.46 -9.81 -8.35
CA VAL A 294 -13.34 -8.83 -7.72
C VAL A 294 -14.44 -9.59 -6.99
N GLU A 295 -14.52 -9.44 -5.69
CA GLU A 295 -15.32 -10.28 -4.82
C GLU A 295 -16.05 -9.48 -3.74
N SER A 296 -17.25 -9.92 -3.36
CA SER A 296 -18.03 -9.38 -2.25
C SER A 296 -18.50 -10.55 -1.38
N TRP A 297 -18.38 -10.42 -0.06
CA TRP A 297 -18.58 -11.51 0.90
C TRP A 297 -19.49 -11.12 2.07
N GLY A 298 -20.17 -12.11 2.65
CA GLY A 298 -21.13 -11.91 3.73
C GLY A 298 -22.33 -11.09 3.27
N ASP A 299 -22.68 -10.05 4.01
CA ASP A 299 -23.73 -9.07 3.69
C ASP A 299 -23.23 -7.90 2.83
N SER A 300 -21.97 -7.93 2.39
CA SER A 300 -21.43 -6.88 1.53
C SER A 300 -22.08 -6.90 0.15
N SER A 301 -22.10 -5.76 -0.51
CA SER A 301 -22.58 -5.62 -1.87
C SER A 301 -21.60 -4.83 -2.72
N LEU A 302 -21.48 -5.20 -3.99
CA LEU A 302 -20.60 -4.51 -4.93
C LEU A 302 -21.33 -4.25 -6.24
N LYS A 303 -21.61 -2.97 -6.51
CA LYS A 303 -22.35 -2.47 -7.65
C LYS A 303 -21.43 -1.83 -8.67
N ASP A 304 -21.74 -2.02 -9.95
CA ASP A 304 -21.18 -1.31 -11.08
C ASP A 304 -19.64 -1.44 -11.16
N VAL A 305 -19.20 -2.64 -11.49
CA VAL A 305 -17.78 -2.96 -11.74
C VAL A 305 -17.51 -2.91 -13.24
N ARG A 306 -16.45 -2.22 -13.66
CA ARG A 306 -16.06 -2.10 -15.07
C ARG A 306 -14.60 -2.47 -15.26
N LEU A 307 -14.35 -3.36 -16.20
CA LEU A 307 -13.04 -3.69 -16.71
C LEU A 307 -12.99 -3.33 -18.19
N SER A 308 -12.16 -2.35 -18.57
CA SER A 308 -12.03 -1.89 -19.96
C SER A 308 -10.57 -1.87 -20.38
N ASP A 309 -10.29 -2.41 -21.57
CA ASP A 309 -8.93 -2.45 -22.14
C ASP A 309 -7.92 -3.14 -21.18
N VAL A 310 -8.28 -4.33 -20.73
CA VAL A 310 -7.50 -5.14 -19.77
C VAL A 310 -6.83 -6.30 -20.49
N SER A 311 -5.51 -6.42 -20.40
CA SER A 311 -4.74 -7.53 -20.99
C SER A 311 -3.86 -8.16 -19.92
N LEU A 312 -4.13 -9.43 -19.56
CA LEU A 312 -3.40 -10.17 -18.54
C LEU A 312 -2.80 -11.44 -19.14
N SER A 313 -1.47 -11.60 -19.02
CA SER A 313 -0.72 -12.78 -19.45
C SER A 313 -0.17 -13.54 -18.24
N TYR A 314 -0.58 -14.79 -18.11
CA TYR A 314 -0.19 -15.70 -17.04
C TYR A 314 0.83 -16.71 -17.58
N VAL A 315 1.90 -16.94 -16.83
CA VAL A 315 2.98 -17.85 -17.24
C VAL A 315 2.49 -19.29 -17.34
N GLY A 316 1.53 -19.67 -16.49
CA GLY A 316 1.12 -21.06 -16.36
C GLY A 316 2.23 -21.93 -15.74
N ASN A 317 1.89 -22.93 -14.97
CA ASN A 317 2.86 -23.80 -14.31
C ASN A 317 2.87 -25.20 -14.95
N LYS A 318 4.05 -25.73 -15.23
CA LYS A 318 4.23 -27.16 -15.41
C LYS A 318 4.03 -27.85 -14.04
N GLY A 319 2.84 -28.41 -13.81
CA GLY A 319 2.59 -29.30 -12.66
C GLY A 319 2.05 -28.66 -11.36
N GLN A 320 1.76 -27.36 -11.32
CA GLN A 320 0.98 -26.76 -10.24
C GLN A 320 -0.39 -26.33 -10.77
N GLU A 321 -1.44 -26.70 -10.08
CA GLU A 321 -2.80 -26.25 -10.39
C GLU A 321 -2.89 -24.74 -10.14
N ILE A 322 -2.96 -23.95 -11.21
CA ILE A 322 -3.30 -22.52 -11.13
C ILE A 322 -4.78 -22.36 -10.79
N VAL A 323 -5.55 -23.43 -11.00
CA VAL A 323 -6.99 -23.48 -10.76
C VAL A 323 -7.25 -24.23 -9.46
N GLY A 324 -7.92 -23.56 -8.53
CA GLY A 324 -8.32 -24.08 -7.24
C GLY A 324 -9.81 -24.43 -7.17
N ARG A 325 -10.30 -24.63 -5.97
CA ARG A 325 -11.73 -24.79 -5.69
C ARG A 325 -12.40 -23.45 -5.54
N THR A 326 -13.73 -23.40 -5.71
CA THR A 326 -14.53 -22.23 -5.35
C THR A 326 -14.33 -21.90 -3.87
N PRO A 327 -13.92 -20.70 -3.54
CA PRO A 327 -13.69 -20.30 -2.14
C PRO A 327 -15.01 -20.25 -1.37
N SER A 328 -14.97 -20.59 -0.09
CA SER A 328 -16.12 -20.46 0.83
C SER A 328 -16.04 -19.23 1.73
N LYS A 329 -14.93 -18.50 1.71
CA LYS A 329 -14.69 -17.29 2.50
C LYS A 329 -13.58 -16.43 1.88
N PRO A 330 -13.55 -15.12 2.18
CA PRO A 330 -12.42 -14.29 1.78
C PRO A 330 -11.15 -14.70 2.53
N LEU A 331 -10.00 -14.37 1.97
CA LEU A 331 -8.69 -14.50 2.60
C LEU A 331 -7.96 -13.16 2.62
N THR A 332 -6.92 -13.08 3.42
CA THR A 332 -6.10 -11.85 3.56
C THR A 332 -5.08 -11.65 2.45
N ASP A 333 -4.81 -12.68 1.65
CA ASP A 333 -3.92 -12.64 0.51
C ASP A 333 -4.56 -13.34 -0.69
N TYR A 334 -3.88 -13.36 -1.84
CA TYR A 334 -4.35 -14.12 -2.99
C TYR A 334 -4.39 -15.63 -2.68
N ARG A 335 -5.21 -16.35 -3.42
CA ARG A 335 -5.35 -17.79 -3.39
C ARG A 335 -5.59 -18.36 -4.77
N ALA A 336 -5.42 -19.67 -4.91
CA ALA A 336 -5.89 -20.35 -6.10
C ALA A 336 -7.44 -20.24 -6.17
N LEU A 337 -7.94 -19.81 -7.33
CA LEU A 337 -9.35 -19.57 -7.63
C LEU A 337 -9.85 -20.60 -8.64
N PRO A 338 -11.17 -20.78 -8.85
CA PRO A 338 -11.71 -21.79 -9.77
C PRO A 338 -11.44 -21.48 -11.26
N CYS A 339 -10.63 -20.47 -11.53
CA CYS A 339 -10.13 -20.10 -12.86
C CYS A 339 -8.74 -19.53 -12.76
N TRP A 340 -8.04 -19.44 -13.89
CA TRP A 340 -6.67 -18.95 -13.88
C TRP A 340 -6.54 -17.45 -14.21
N GLY A 341 -7.54 -16.81 -14.79
CA GLY A 341 -7.41 -15.45 -15.34
C GLY A 341 -8.23 -14.39 -14.60
N LEU A 342 -9.55 -14.56 -14.51
CA LEU A 342 -10.45 -13.56 -13.87
C LEU A 342 -11.56 -14.24 -13.08
N TYR A 343 -11.65 -13.96 -11.81
CA TYR A 343 -12.71 -14.41 -10.92
C TYR A 343 -13.60 -13.25 -10.45
N LEU A 344 -14.90 -13.40 -10.63
CA LEU A 344 -15.91 -12.44 -10.20
C LEU A 344 -16.90 -13.15 -9.28
N HIS A 345 -17.10 -12.62 -8.06
CA HIS A 345 -17.96 -13.27 -7.08
C HIS A 345 -18.90 -12.28 -6.40
N ASN A 346 -20.20 -12.60 -6.42
CA ASN A 346 -21.25 -11.92 -5.70
C ASN A 346 -21.31 -10.41 -6.04
N LEU A 347 -21.51 -10.11 -7.33
CA LEU A 347 -21.56 -8.76 -7.87
C LEU A 347 -22.93 -8.48 -8.50
N ASP A 348 -23.43 -7.24 -8.37
CA ASP A 348 -24.72 -6.86 -8.96
C ASP A 348 -24.62 -6.70 -10.49
N ARG A 349 -23.63 -5.94 -10.96
CA ARG A 349 -23.42 -5.67 -12.40
C ARG A 349 -21.94 -5.57 -12.74
N VAL A 350 -21.57 -6.20 -13.84
CA VAL A 350 -20.22 -6.14 -14.40
C VAL A 350 -20.25 -5.81 -15.88
N ILE A 351 -19.37 -4.92 -16.31
CA ILE A 351 -19.11 -4.63 -17.72
C ILE A 351 -17.66 -5.02 -18.05
N LEU A 352 -17.50 -5.93 -19.00
CA LEU A 352 -16.20 -6.33 -19.53
C LEU A 352 -16.09 -5.84 -20.98
N ARG A 353 -15.12 -4.97 -21.25
CA ARG A 353 -14.88 -4.43 -22.60
C ARG A 353 -13.41 -4.57 -22.97
N ASN A 354 -13.12 -5.17 -24.13
CA ASN A 354 -11.75 -5.38 -24.61
C ASN A 354 -10.87 -6.08 -23.56
N VAL A 355 -11.36 -7.17 -22.98
CA VAL A 355 -10.60 -7.96 -21.99
C VAL A 355 -9.93 -9.14 -22.67
N ARG A 356 -8.62 -9.23 -22.54
CA ARG A 356 -7.82 -10.32 -23.08
C ARG A 356 -7.08 -11.04 -21.96
N LEU A 357 -7.32 -12.35 -21.83
CA LEU A 357 -6.61 -13.22 -20.90
C LEU A 357 -5.79 -14.23 -21.71
N VAL A 358 -4.52 -14.38 -21.38
CA VAL A 358 -3.61 -15.31 -22.06
C VAL A 358 -2.91 -16.19 -21.03
N CYS A 359 -2.92 -17.50 -21.23
CA CYS A 359 -2.08 -18.43 -20.50
C CYS A 359 -0.98 -18.95 -21.44
N GLU A 360 0.29 -18.64 -21.16
CA GLU A 360 1.42 -18.92 -22.03
C GLU A 360 1.76 -20.43 -22.10
N ARG A 361 1.49 -21.17 -21.06
CA ARG A 361 1.85 -22.59 -20.94
C ARG A 361 0.64 -23.47 -20.65
N GLY A 362 0.01 -23.94 -21.71
CA GLY A 362 -0.99 -24.99 -21.64
C GLY A 362 -2.42 -24.50 -21.74
N LYS A 363 -3.30 -25.40 -22.14
CA LYS A 363 -4.76 -25.19 -22.13
C LYS A 363 -5.27 -25.53 -20.75
N VAL A 364 -5.24 -24.57 -19.84
CA VAL A 364 -5.89 -24.70 -18.53
C VAL A 364 -7.31 -24.11 -18.68
N SER A 365 -8.31 -24.76 -18.14
CA SER A 365 -9.70 -24.32 -18.16
C SER A 365 -10.26 -24.35 -16.73
N PRO A 366 -11.12 -23.40 -16.36
CA PRO A 366 -11.57 -22.23 -17.13
C PRO A 366 -10.65 -21.00 -17.00
N ALA A 367 -10.70 -20.12 -18.00
CA ALA A 367 -9.98 -18.84 -17.97
C ALA A 367 -10.64 -17.82 -17.03
N SER A 368 -11.98 -17.81 -17.00
CA SER A 368 -12.76 -16.94 -16.12
C SER A 368 -13.86 -17.73 -15.41
N CYS A 369 -14.26 -17.25 -14.25
CA CYS A 369 -15.39 -17.79 -13.49
C CYS A 369 -16.20 -16.63 -12.91
N PHE A 370 -17.52 -16.66 -13.19
CA PHE A 370 -18.49 -15.68 -12.69
C PHE A 370 -19.44 -16.42 -11.75
N ASP A 371 -19.29 -16.19 -10.47
CA ASP A 371 -20.00 -16.87 -9.41
C ASP A 371 -20.95 -15.88 -8.73
N ASN A 372 -22.26 -16.12 -8.86
CA ASN A 372 -23.32 -15.25 -8.34
C ASN A 372 -23.20 -13.78 -8.82
N VAL A 373 -23.09 -13.58 -10.13
CA VAL A 373 -23.08 -12.24 -10.76
C VAL A 373 -24.44 -11.96 -11.37
N GLY A 374 -25.10 -10.88 -10.93
CA GLY A 374 -26.46 -10.53 -11.32
C GLY A 374 -26.60 -10.19 -12.81
N SER A 375 -25.73 -9.35 -13.35
CA SER A 375 -25.67 -9.07 -14.79
C SER A 375 -24.25 -8.89 -15.29
N VAL A 376 -23.97 -9.46 -16.47
CA VAL A 376 -22.66 -9.35 -17.13
C VAL A 376 -22.86 -8.86 -18.57
N GLU A 377 -22.25 -7.73 -18.88
CA GLU A 377 -22.18 -7.22 -20.26
C GLU A 377 -20.78 -7.48 -20.81
N ILE A 378 -20.69 -8.16 -21.92
CA ILE A 378 -19.43 -8.60 -22.53
C ILE A 378 -19.28 -8.03 -23.92
N TYR A 379 -18.22 -7.25 -24.14
CA TYR A 379 -17.86 -6.65 -25.44
C TYR A 379 -16.40 -6.95 -25.76
N ASN A 380 -16.14 -7.73 -26.81
CA ASN A 380 -14.80 -8.06 -27.28
C ASN A 380 -13.89 -8.65 -26.17
N VAL A 381 -14.28 -9.80 -25.63
CA VAL A 381 -13.51 -10.54 -24.60
C VAL A 381 -12.94 -11.81 -25.21
N SER A 382 -11.66 -12.09 -24.94
CA SER A 382 -10.95 -13.29 -25.43
C SER A 382 -10.12 -13.95 -24.30
N PHE A 383 -10.09 -15.30 -24.34
CA PHE A 383 -9.43 -16.13 -23.35
C PHE A 383 -8.45 -17.10 -24.00
#